data_fd2966eb598882f6dfbe74319c341f7b
#
_entry.id   fd2966eb598882f6dfbe74319c341f7b
#
_cell.length_a   1.000
_cell.length_b   1.000
_cell.length_c   1.000
_cell.angle_alpha   90.00
_cell.angle_beta   90.00
_cell.angle_gamma   90.00
#
_symmetry.space_group_name_H-M   'P 1'
#
loop_
_entity.id
_entity.type
_entity.pdbx_description
1 polymer ?
#
loop_
_entity_poly.entity_id
_entity_poly.type
_entity_poly.pdbx_seq_one_letter_code
_entity_poly.pdbx_strand_id
1 'polypeptide(L)'
;MKIHNRIWLTLDSRTTGGIETHVVQLAMGLKQAGQQVEVVFIKRYDAHPLVHVLKQKGIKMVFLDGRFVTLVKRIKTSRPDIIHSHGYKAGLLCRLAARLTSTIHISTYHAGENSCGKLSVYDWVDRYTAWLNHQSFTVNQDIARRIPTDSRVMDNFIAIPEIKPKTDNHFAFVGRLSHEKGPDHILRLAARLPATKLHFYGSGPMENNLKQQSTGNCIFHGNQSTMDDNWENIDLLIMPSRFEGLPMVAMEAMARQIPVVAFKVGAMSKLVLHEYNGWLVPPGRIDLVQQILERWLTLDDKQKDSVRLAARKHIEDNFSAGKIIPQIRQVYSGLLLKKYPNCDAYCELQ
;
A
#
# COMPACT_ATOMS: atom_id res chain seq x y z
N MET A 1 -1.47 -34.91 3.70
CA MET A 1 -2.33 -34.16 2.77
C MET A 1 -2.15 -32.64 3.08
N LYS A 2 -1.50 -31.88 2.21
CA LYS A 2 -1.32 -30.44 2.46
C LYS A 2 -2.70 -29.79 2.50
N ILE A 3 -3.15 -29.33 3.67
CA ILE A 3 -4.39 -28.56 3.77
C ILE A 3 -4.08 -27.13 3.27
N HIS A 4 -4.61 -26.80 2.11
CA HIS A 4 -4.57 -25.45 1.60
C HIS A 4 -5.68 -24.65 2.27
N ASN A 5 -5.30 -23.77 3.20
CA ASN A 5 -6.25 -22.87 3.84
C ASN A 5 -6.90 -21.95 2.80
N ARG A 6 -8.22 -21.88 2.85
CA ARG A 6 -8.97 -20.94 2.01
C ARG A 6 -9.03 -19.57 2.67
N ILE A 7 -8.35 -18.60 2.09
CA ILE A 7 -8.23 -17.25 2.62
C ILE A 7 -8.98 -16.28 1.72
N TRP A 8 -9.88 -15.52 2.29
CA TRP A 8 -10.52 -14.40 1.63
C TRP A 8 -9.82 -13.09 2.03
N LEU A 9 -9.36 -12.34 1.05
CA LEU A 9 -8.94 -10.95 1.20
C LEU A 9 -10.09 -10.07 0.75
N THR A 10 -10.68 -9.32 1.66
CA THR A 10 -11.91 -8.58 1.38
C THR A 10 -11.69 -7.08 1.38
N LEU A 11 -12.27 -6.38 0.40
CA LEU A 11 -12.20 -4.93 0.31
C LEU A 11 -13.47 -4.35 -0.31
N ASP A 12 -13.74 -3.06 -0.03
CA ASP A 12 -14.76 -2.26 -0.71
C ASP A 12 -14.06 -1.06 -1.37
N SER A 13 -13.76 -1.17 -2.65
CA SER A 13 -12.94 -0.22 -3.38
C SER A 13 -13.56 0.18 -4.72
N ARG A 14 -13.34 1.43 -5.13
CA ARG A 14 -13.78 2.00 -6.41
C ARG A 14 -12.62 2.33 -7.34
N THR A 15 -11.44 2.59 -6.77
CA THR A 15 -10.27 3.06 -7.49
C THR A 15 -9.03 2.34 -6.98
N THR A 16 -7.90 2.49 -7.65
CA THR A 16 -6.61 1.99 -7.16
C THR A 16 -5.99 2.96 -6.16
N GLY A 17 -5.33 2.41 -5.14
CA GLY A 17 -4.59 3.14 -4.12
C GLY A 17 -3.68 2.21 -3.33
N GLY A 18 -3.16 2.68 -2.21
CA GLY A 18 -2.24 1.92 -1.38
C GLY A 18 -2.84 0.63 -0.78
N ILE A 19 -4.14 0.65 -0.44
CA ILE A 19 -4.85 -0.53 0.08
C ILE A 19 -4.94 -1.60 -1.00
N GLU A 20 -5.32 -1.21 -2.21
CA GLU A 20 -5.46 -2.10 -3.35
C GLU A 20 -4.13 -2.72 -3.74
N THR A 21 -3.06 -1.93 -3.79
CA THR A 21 -1.70 -2.43 -4.03
C THR A 21 -1.30 -3.42 -2.95
N HIS A 22 -1.54 -3.11 -1.66
CA HIS A 22 -1.26 -4.02 -0.56
C HIS A 22 -2.02 -5.34 -0.70
N VAL A 23 -3.31 -5.33 -1.03
CA VAL A 23 -4.13 -6.53 -1.22
C VAL A 23 -3.58 -7.40 -2.36
N VAL A 24 -3.14 -6.80 -3.48
CA VAL A 24 -2.48 -7.53 -4.58
C VAL A 24 -1.20 -8.20 -4.10
N GLN A 25 -0.33 -7.47 -3.40
CA GLN A 25 0.93 -8.00 -2.89
C GLN A 25 0.68 -9.15 -1.89
N LEU A 26 -0.30 -9.00 -1.00
CA LEU A 26 -0.68 -10.03 -0.04
C LEU A 26 -1.25 -11.27 -0.73
N ALA A 27 -2.14 -11.08 -1.71
CA ALA A 27 -2.71 -12.19 -2.48
C ALA A 27 -1.65 -12.99 -3.23
N MET A 28 -0.71 -12.29 -3.87
CA MET A 28 0.40 -12.91 -4.59
C MET A 28 1.33 -13.68 -3.62
N GLY A 29 1.75 -13.05 -2.54
CA GLY A 29 2.65 -13.67 -1.57
C GLY A 29 2.04 -14.91 -0.90
N LEU A 30 0.77 -14.85 -0.50
CA LEU A 30 0.05 -15.99 0.07
C LEU A 30 -0.14 -17.11 -0.96
N LYS A 31 -0.46 -16.79 -2.22
CA LYS A 31 -0.57 -17.79 -3.31
C LYS A 31 0.77 -18.46 -3.58
N GLN A 32 1.87 -17.71 -3.66
CA GLN A 32 3.22 -18.26 -3.80
C GLN A 32 3.61 -19.16 -2.63
N ALA A 33 3.14 -18.83 -1.43
CA ALA A 33 3.29 -19.67 -0.24
C ALA A 33 2.33 -20.86 -0.17
N GLY A 34 1.62 -21.18 -1.28
CA GLY A 34 0.76 -22.37 -1.41
C GLY A 34 -0.63 -22.25 -0.79
N GLN A 35 -1.09 -21.03 -0.45
CA GLN A 35 -2.43 -20.83 0.11
C GLN A 35 -3.48 -20.67 -1.01
N GLN A 36 -4.73 -21.10 -0.74
CA GLN A 36 -5.87 -20.82 -1.62
C GLN A 36 -6.42 -19.43 -1.31
N VAL A 37 -6.15 -18.46 -2.16
CA VAL A 37 -6.52 -17.06 -1.95
C VAL A 37 -7.60 -16.63 -2.94
N GLU A 38 -8.62 -15.97 -2.43
CA GLU A 38 -9.65 -15.29 -3.21
C GLU A 38 -9.75 -13.82 -2.77
N VAL A 39 -9.75 -12.90 -3.73
CA VAL A 39 -10.02 -11.48 -3.46
C VAL A 39 -11.51 -11.23 -3.63
N VAL A 40 -12.16 -10.79 -2.56
CA VAL A 40 -13.63 -10.61 -2.49
C VAL A 40 -13.96 -9.14 -2.40
N PHE A 41 -14.54 -8.60 -3.45
CA PHE A 41 -15.08 -7.24 -3.46
C PHE A 41 -16.47 -7.24 -2.84
N ILE A 42 -16.66 -6.47 -1.75
CA ILE A 42 -17.94 -6.38 -1.04
C ILE A 42 -19.05 -5.86 -1.95
N LYS A 43 -18.70 -4.92 -2.84
CA LYS A 43 -19.62 -4.44 -3.86
C LYS A 43 -18.89 -4.33 -5.20
N ARG A 44 -19.60 -4.70 -6.27
CA ARG A 44 -19.15 -4.45 -7.63
C ARG A 44 -19.44 -2.99 -7.96
N TYR A 45 -18.39 -2.27 -8.30
CA TYR A 45 -18.45 -0.98 -8.98
C TYR A 45 -18.05 -1.21 -10.45
N ASP A 46 -18.15 -0.22 -11.29
CA ASP A 46 -17.81 -0.30 -12.71
C ASP A 46 -16.46 -0.99 -13.00
N ALA A 47 -15.87 -0.85 -14.14
CA ALA A 47 -14.60 -1.49 -14.49
C ALA A 47 -13.50 -1.09 -13.48
N HIS A 48 -13.19 -1.98 -12.54
CA HIS A 48 -12.19 -1.72 -11.52
C HIS A 48 -10.80 -2.10 -12.03
N PRO A 49 -9.79 -1.21 -11.96
CA PRO A 49 -8.44 -1.47 -12.51
C PRO A 49 -7.76 -2.73 -11.94
N LEU A 50 -8.01 -3.06 -10.67
CA LEU A 50 -7.47 -4.29 -10.04
C LEU A 50 -7.90 -5.58 -10.72
N VAL A 51 -9.04 -5.60 -11.41
CA VAL A 51 -9.56 -6.79 -12.08
C VAL A 51 -8.55 -7.31 -13.10
N HIS A 52 -8.00 -6.40 -13.91
CA HIS A 52 -6.98 -6.77 -14.89
C HIS A 52 -5.71 -7.32 -14.23
N VAL A 53 -5.19 -6.62 -13.22
CA VAL A 53 -3.98 -7.00 -12.49
C VAL A 53 -4.14 -8.37 -11.82
N LEU A 54 -5.23 -8.57 -11.07
CA LEU A 54 -5.50 -9.83 -10.38
C LEU A 54 -5.68 -11.00 -11.36
N LYS A 55 -6.32 -10.75 -12.52
CA LYS A 55 -6.48 -11.74 -13.58
C LYS A 55 -5.13 -12.15 -14.17
N GLN A 56 -4.27 -11.20 -14.50
CA GLN A 56 -2.91 -11.47 -14.99
C GLN A 56 -2.08 -12.29 -13.99
N LYS A 57 -2.23 -12.02 -12.69
CA LYS A 57 -1.56 -12.77 -11.61
C LYS A 57 -2.26 -14.10 -11.27
N GLY A 58 -3.35 -14.45 -11.97
CA GLY A 58 -4.12 -15.68 -11.76
C GLY A 58 -4.71 -15.78 -10.35
N ILE A 59 -5.13 -14.65 -9.77
CA ILE A 59 -5.82 -14.59 -8.47
C ILE A 59 -7.32 -14.65 -8.72
N LYS A 60 -8.00 -15.56 -8.02
CA LYS A 60 -9.46 -15.66 -8.06
C LYS A 60 -10.12 -14.42 -7.47
N MET A 61 -11.18 -13.95 -8.11
CA MET A 61 -11.96 -12.79 -7.68
C MET A 61 -13.44 -13.16 -7.52
N VAL A 62 -14.06 -12.57 -6.51
CA VAL A 62 -15.50 -12.69 -6.25
C VAL A 62 -16.06 -11.27 -6.06
N PHE A 63 -17.18 -10.98 -6.71
CA PHE A 63 -17.89 -9.72 -6.56
C PHE A 63 -19.23 -9.97 -5.90
N LEU A 64 -19.50 -9.26 -4.80
CA LEU A 64 -20.78 -9.27 -4.13
C LEU A 64 -21.62 -8.05 -4.53
N ASP A 65 -22.85 -8.00 -4.05
CA ASP A 65 -23.81 -6.93 -4.34
C ASP A 65 -23.83 -5.79 -3.29
N GLY A 66 -22.98 -5.90 -2.27
CA GLY A 66 -22.90 -4.95 -1.15
C GLY A 66 -23.88 -5.21 -0.03
N ARG A 67 -24.75 -6.23 -0.15
CA ARG A 67 -25.73 -6.58 0.88
C ARG A 67 -25.12 -7.51 1.93
N PHE A 68 -25.38 -7.24 3.20
CA PHE A 68 -24.88 -8.05 4.30
C PHE A 68 -25.36 -9.51 4.24
N VAL A 69 -26.62 -9.74 3.87
CA VAL A 69 -27.20 -11.08 3.76
C VAL A 69 -26.47 -11.91 2.69
N THR A 70 -26.13 -11.29 1.54
CA THR A 70 -25.37 -11.96 0.47
C THR A 70 -23.98 -12.35 0.95
N LEU A 71 -23.29 -11.47 1.70
CA LEU A 71 -22.00 -11.76 2.30
C LEU A 71 -22.08 -12.98 3.24
N VAL A 72 -23.04 -12.97 4.20
CA VAL A 72 -23.24 -14.08 5.14
C VAL A 72 -23.54 -15.39 4.42
N LYS A 73 -24.45 -15.38 3.42
CA LYS A 73 -24.79 -16.54 2.62
C LYS A 73 -23.55 -17.07 1.88
N ARG A 74 -22.76 -16.18 1.31
CA ARG A 74 -21.53 -16.56 0.58
C ARG A 74 -20.47 -17.15 1.49
N ILE A 75 -20.31 -16.64 2.72
CA ILE A 75 -19.40 -17.23 3.71
C ILE A 75 -19.85 -18.64 4.07
N LYS A 76 -21.14 -18.87 4.35
CA LYS A 76 -21.68 -20.17 4.69
C LYS A 76 -21.51 -21.20 3.57
N THR A 77 -21.63 -20.80 2.30
CA THR A 77 -21.48 -21.71 1.14
C THR A 77 -20.02 -21.97 0.79
N SER A 78 -19.16 -20.94 0.83
CA SER A 78 -17.75 -21.06 0.46
C SER A 78 -16.84 -21.54 1.58
N ARG A 79 -17.28 -21.37 2.85
CA ARG A 79 -16.57 -21.77 4.07
C ARG A 79 -15.09 -21.38 4.07
N PRO A 80 -14.73 -20.08 3.94
CA PRO A 80 -13.35 -19.68 4.09
C PRO A 80 -12.87 -19.96 5.50
N ASP A 81 -11.61 -20.37 5.65
CA ASP A 81 -11.00 -20.59 6.97
C ASP A 81 -10.71 -19.24 7.64
N ILE A 82 -10.25 -18.27 6.84
CA ILE A 82 -9.91 -16.93 7.29
C ILE A 82 -10.54 -15.90 6.34
N ILE A 83 -11.12 -14.86 6.92
CA ILE A 83 -11.50 -13.62 6.24
C ILE A 83 -10.57 -12.53 6.74
N HIS A 84 -9.76 -11.97 5.84
CA HIS A 84 -8.88 -10.85 6.15
C HIS A 84 -9.37 -9.61 5.39
N SER A 85 -9.87 -8.62 6.12
CA SER A 85 -10.49 -7.43 5.56
C SER A 85 -9.55 -6.23 5.55
N HIS A 86 -9.70 -5.41 4.51
CA HIS A 86 -8.94 -4.19 4.29
C HIS A 86 -9.89 -3.01 4.09
N GLY A 87 -9.71 -1.95 4.88
CA GLY A 87 -10.55 -0.75 4.89
C GLY A 87 -11.81 -0.88 5.75
N TYR A 88 -12.28 0.25 6.25
CA TYR A 88 -13.31 0.36 7.30
C TYR A 88 -14.64 -0.34 6.97
N LYS A 89 -15.16 -0.18 5.74
CA LYS A 89 -16.46 -0.75 5.38
C LYS A 89 -16.40 -2.27 5.23
N ALA A 90 -15.36 -2.79 4.57
CA ALA A 90 -15.14 -4.24 4.48
C ALA A 90 -14.87 -4.81 5.87
N GLY A 91 -14.08 -4.13 6.70
CA GLY A 91 -13.78 -4.49 8.08
C GLY A 91 -15.06 -4.70 8.90
N LEU A 92 -15.92 -3.70 8.94
CA LEU A 92 -17.15 -3.75 9.74
C LEU A 92 -18.10 -4.87 9.28
N LEU A 93 -18.38 -4.96 7.96
CA LEU A 93 -19.31 -5.95 7.42
C LEU A 93 -18.77 -7.38 7.61
N CYS A 94 -17.50 -7.62 7.30
CA CYS A 94 -16.90 -8.94 7.43
C CYS A 94 -16.77 -9.38 8.90
N ARG A 95 -16.49 -8.46 9.81
CA ARG A 95 -16.40 -8.70 11.25
C ARG A 95 -17.70 -9.23 11.82
N LEU A 96 -18.81 -8.55 11.50
CA LEU A 96 -20.15 -8.98 11.92
C LEU A 96 -20.55 -10.32 11.25
N ALA A 97 -20.30 -10.47 9.96
CA ALA A 97 -20.61 -11.70 9.23
C ALA A 97 -19.79 -12.88 9.75
N ALA A 98 -18.51 -12.67 10.07
CA ALA A 98 -17.64 -13.70 10.63
C ALA A 98 -18.10 -14.19 12.00
N ARG A 99 -18.64 -13.30 12.86
CA ARG A 99 -19.25 -13.68 14.14
C ARG A 99 -20.48 -14.57 13.95
N LEU A 100 -21.35 -14.24 12.99
CA LEU A 100 -22.55 -15.04 12.68
C LEU A 100 -22.24 -16.39 12.04
N THR A 101 -21.06 -16.56 11.48
CA THR A 101 -20.64 -17.78 10.76
C THR A 101 -19.52 -18.53 11.46
N SER A 102 -19.10 -18.07 12.63
CA SER A 102 -17.96 -18.61 13.39
C SER A 102 -16.69 -18.73 12.55
N THR A 103 -16.46 -17.78 11.62
CA THR A 103 -15.27 -17.74 10.77
C THR A 103 -14.20 -16.89 11.42
N ILE A 104 -12.91 -17.23 11.26
CA ILE A 104 -11.80 -16.40 11.74
C ILE A 104 -11.79 -15.10 10.93
N HIS A 105 -11.76 -13.97 11.64
CA HIS A 105 -11.72 -12.65 11.03
C HIS A 105 -10.49 -11.86 11.49
N ILE A 106 -9.81 -11.26 10.52
CA ILE A 106 -8.66 -10.38 10.70
C ILE A 106 -8.95 -9.06 9.99
N SER A 107 -8.59 -7.93 10.58
CA SER A 107 -8.63 -6.62 9.90
C SER A 107 -7.25 -6.01 9.82
N THR A 108 -6.88 -5.44 8.66
CA THR A 108 -5.73 -4.54 8.54
C THR A 108 -6.19 -3.09 8.44
N TYR A 109 -5.69 -2.26 9.33
CA TYR A 109 -5.95 -0.82 9.39
C TYR A 109 -4.82 -0.07 8.67
N HIS A 110 -5.16 0.56 7.54
CA HIS A 110 -4.20 1.24 6.66
C HIS A 110 -4.18 2.76 6.83
N ALA A 111 -5.31 3.37 7.21
CA ALA A 111 -5.45 4.82 7.31
C ALA A 111 -5.08 5.31 8.70
N GLY A 112 -4.14 6.24 8.76
CA GLY A 112 -3.78 7.01 9.96
C GLY A 112 -4.34 8.43 9.94
N GLU A 113 -5.05 8.80 8.88
CA GLU A 113 -5.60 10.14 8.69
C GLU A 113 -6.82 10.37 9.58
N ASN A 114 -6.96 11.59 10.09
CA ASN A 114 -8.20 12.03 10.69
C ASN A 114 -9.20 12.26 9.55
N SER A 115 -10.07 11.29 9.30
CA SER A 115 -11.14 11.45 8.34
C SER A 115 -12.07 12.57 8.80
N CYS A 116 -12.47 13.44 7.86
CA CYS A 116 -13.43 14.53 8.12
C CYS A 116 -14.85 14.13 7.70
N GLY A 117 -15.85 14.67 8.38
CA GLY A 117 -17.26 14.48 8.03
C GLY A 117 -17.78 13.05 8.28
N LYS A 118 -18.61 12.54 7.38
CA LYS A 118 -19.23 11.21 7.52
C LYS A 118 -18.22 10.05 7.61
N LEU A 119 -17.05 10.20 7.02
CA LEU A 119 -15.99 9.18 7.05
C LEU A 119 -15.40 9.00 8.45
N SER A 120 -15.38 10.06 9.28
CA SER A 120 -14.87 9.98 10.65
C SER A 120 -15.73 9.08 11.54
N VAL A 121 -17.04 9.06 11.30
CA VAL A 121 -17.97 8.16 12.03
C VAL A 121 -17.71 6.70 11.67
N TYR A 122 -17.53 6.40 10.38
CA TYR A 122 -17.22 5.03 9.94
C TYR A 122 -15.86 4.55 10.47
N ASP A 123 -14.84 5.40 10.46
CA ASP A 123 -13.53 5.10 11.00
C ASP A 123 -13.58 4.90 12.54
N TRP A 124 -14.37 5.71 13.23
CA TRP A 124 -14.60 5.55 14.66
C TRP A 124 -15.27 4.20 14.96
N VAL A 125 -16.39 3.87 14.28
CA VAL A 125 -17.10 2.59 14.46
C VAL A 125 -16.18 1.41 14.14
N ASP A 126 -15.40 1.49 13.07
CA ASP A 126 -14.45 0.43 12.68
C ASP A 126 -13.42 0.17 13.77
N ARG A 127 -12.84 1.23 14.33
CA ARG A 127 -11.85 1.11 15.43
C ARG A 127 -12.46 0.58 16.72
N TYR A 128 -13.60 1.14 17.15
CA TYR A 128 -14.25 0.74 18.41
C TYR A 128 -14.85 -0.67 18.36
N THR A 129 -15.13 -1.22 17.19
CA THR A 129 -15.56 -2.60 17.02
C THR A 129 -14.41 -3.59 16.80
N ALA A 130 -13.16 -3.14 16.88
CA ALA A 130 -11.96 -3.97 16.67
C ALA A 130 -11.87 -5.18 17.61
N TRP A 131 -12.46 -5.10 18.82
CA TRP A 131 -12.52 -6.22 19.77
C TRP A 131 -13.29 -7.46 19.25
N LEU A 132 -14.06 -7.31 18.20
CA LEU A 132 -14.73 -8.43 17.52
C LEU A 132 -13.79 -9.19 16.57
N ASN A 133 -12.61 -8.65 16.23
CA ASN A 133 -11.61 -9.35 15.43
C ASN A 133 -10.97 -10.48 16.24
N HIS A 134 -10.50 -11.51 15.56
CA HIS A 134 -9.60 -12.49 16.16
C HIS A 134 -8.16 -11.95 16.23
N GLN A 135 -7.80 -11.09 15.27
CA GLN A 135 -6.55 -10.33 15.25
C GLN A 135 -6.74 -9.02 14.47
N SER A 136 -6.12 -7.96 14.97
CA SER A 136 -5.98 -6.69 14.26
C SER A 136 -4.55 -6.47 13.80
N PHE A 137 -4.35 -6.09 12.54
CA PHE A 137 -3.08 -5.62 12.01
C PHE A 137 -3.12 -4.12 11.77
N THR A 138 -2.00 -3.45 11.97
CA THR A 138 -1.83 -2.03 11.67
C THR A 138 -0.54 -1.83 10.90
N VAL A 139 -0.52 -0.91 9.95
CA VAL A 139 0.67 -0.68 9.10
C VAL A 139 1.72 0.22 9.77
N ASN A 140 1.41 0.81 10.91
CA ASN A 140 2.38 1.55 11.73
C ASN A 140 1.93 1.67 13.19
N GLN A 141 2.85 2.13 14.05
CA GLN A 141 2.63 2.27 15.48
C GLN A 141 1.62 3.36 15.84
N ASP A 142 1.52 4.44 15.05
CA ASP A 142 0.59 5.53 15.32
C ASP A 142 -0.87 5.09 15.12
N ILE A 143 -1.11 4.23 14.12
CA ILE A 143 -2.40 3.59 13.93
C ILE A 143 -2.69 2.61 15.09
N ALA A 144 -1.69 1.82 15.50
CA ALA A 144 -1.84 0.87 16.59
C ALA A 144 -2.31 1.55 17.90
N ARG A 145 -1.74 2.71 18.25
CA ARG A 145 -2.14 3.49 19.43
C ARG A 145 -3.59 3.99 19.40
N ARG A 146 -4.21 4.06 18.22
CA ARG A 146 -5.59 4.54 18.05
C ARG A 146 -6.63 3.43 18.10
N ILE A 147 -6.21 2.17 18.08
CA ILE A 147 -7.10 1.00 18.16
C ILE A 147 -7.20 0.58 19.62
N PRO A 148 -8.41 0.50 20.20
CA PRO A 148 -8.61 0.24 21.63
C PRO A 148 -8.41 -1.24 22.03
N THR A 149 -7.78 -2.04 21.17
CA THR A 149 -7.50 -3.47 21.39
C THR A 149 -6.09 -3.79 20.94
N ASP A 150 -5.56 -4.92 21.41
CA ASP A 150 -4.26 -5.39 20.96
C ASP A 150 -4.22 -5.51 19.44
N SER A 151 -3.23 -4.87 18.85
CA SER A 151 -2.97 -4.93 17.43
C SER A 151 -1.50 -5.25 17.17
N ARG A 152 -1.24 -6.04 16.15
CA ARG A 152 0.11 -6.34 15.70
C ARG A 152 0.49 -5.40 14.57
N VAL A 153 1.60 -4.68 14.75
CA VAL A 153 2.14 -3.87 13.65
C VAL A 153 2.75 -4.80 12.61
N MET A 154 2.23 -4.70 11.38
CA MET A 154 2.70 -5.43 10.20
C MET A 154 2.96 -4.40 9.11
N ASP A 155 4.21 -4.12 8.87
CA ASP A 155 4.59 -3.14 7.86
C ASP A 155 4.05 -3.56 6.47
N ASN A 156 3.73 -2.59 5.63
CA ASN A 156 3.47 -2.84 4.22
C ASN A 156 4.72 -3.47 3.59
N PHE A 157 4.52 -4.22 2.52
CA PHE A 157 5.59 -4.93 1.84
C PHE A 157 5.34 -4.99 0.34
N ILE A 158 6.37 -5.36 -0.40
CA ILE A 158 6.31 -5.49 -1.86
C ILE A 158 7.03 -6.77 -2.31
N ALA A 159 6.54 -7.39 -3.38
CA ALA A 159 7.32 -8.35 -4.15
C ALA A 159 8.45 -7.59 -4.86
N ILE A 160 9.67 -8.06 -4.69
CA ILE A 160 10.84 -7.40 -5.29
C ILE A 160 10.81 -7.62 -6.81
N PRO A 161 10.68 -6.55 -7.60
CA PRO A 161 10.64 -6.66 -9.05
C PRO A 161 12.01 -6.91 -9.66
N GLU A 162 12.03 -7.42 -10.89
CA GLU A 162 13.20 -7.37 -11.73
C GLU A 162 13.54 -5.91 -12.09
N ILE A 163 14.84 -5.62 -12.20
CA ILE A 163 15.31 -4.30 -12.61
C ILE A 163 15.31 -4.24 -14.12
N LYS A 164 14.61 -3.27 -14.65
CA LYS A 164 14.69 -2.91 -16.06
C LYS A 164 15.75 -1.81 -16.26
N PRO A 165 16.44 -1.79 -17.40
CA PRO A 165 17.33 -0.69 -17.75
C PRO A 165 16.58 0.65 -17.72
N LYS A 166 17.22 1.69 -17.21
CA LYS A 166 16.65 3.04 -17.26
C LYS A 166 16.64 3.55 -18.70
N THR A 167 15.54 4.16 -19.09
CA THR A 167 15.37 4.74 -20.44
C THR A 167 15.42 6.26 -20.40
N ASP A 168 15.14 6.88 -19.25
CA ASP A 168 15.17 8.33 -19.06
C ASP A 168 15.53 8.66 -17.59
N ASN A 169 15.67 9.95 -17.25
CA ASN A 169 16.08 10.44 -15.94
C ASN A 169 15.10 11.48 -15.40
N HIS A 170 13.83 11.07 -15.24
CA HIS A 170 12.79 11.96 -14.75
C HIS A 170 12.83 12.14 -13.23
N PHE A 171 12.59 13.35 -12.78
CA PHE A 171 12.17 13.61 -11.40
C PHE A 171 10.65 13.56 -11.37
N ALA A 172 10.09 12.67 -10.57
CA ALA A 172 8.68 12.39 -10.65
C ALA A 172 7.96 12.40 -9.31
N PHE A 173 6.72 12.84 -9.35
CA PHE A 173 5.69 12.57 -8.36
C PHE A 173 4.80 11.44 -8.87
N VAL A 174 4.52 10.46 -8.01
CA VAL A 174 3.60 9.36 -8.32
C VAL A 174 2.58 9.26 -7.19
N GLY A 175 1.31 9.49 -7.51
CA GLY A 175 0.25 9.39 -6.52
C GLY A 175 -0.99 10.22 -6.86
N ARG A 176 -1.97 10.17 -5.96
CA ARG A 176 -3.19 10.96 -6.10
C ARG A 176 -2.88 12.45 -6.03
N LEU A 177 -3.41 13.24 -6.96
CA LEU A 177 -3.28 14.68 -6.95
C LEU A 177 -4.27 15.31 -5.96
N SER A 178 -3.94 15.20 -4.67
CA SER A 178 -4.78 15.61 -3.55
C SER A 178 -3.95 16.33 -2.48
N HIS A 179 -4.62 17.08 -1.61
CA HIS A 179 -3.97 17.92 -0.61
C HIS A 179 -3.02 17.16 0.32
N GLU A 180 -3.42 15.96 0.75
CA GLU A 180 -2.60 15.11 1.63
C GLU A 180 -1.29 14.66 0.96
N LYS A 181 -1.26 14.49 -0.37
CA LYS A 181 -0.06 14.09 -1.12
C LYS A 181 0.84 15.27 -1.51
N GLY A 182 0.35 16.51 -1.38
CA GLY A 182 1.12 17.72 -1.53
C GLY A 182 1.70 18.03 -2.91
N PRO A 183 1.02 17.71 -4.05
CA PRO A 183 1.55 17.97 -5.38
C PRO A 183 1.77 19.47 -5.66
N ASP A 184 1.12 20.37 -4.92
CA ASP A 184 1.31 21.82 -4.96
C ASP A 184 2.74 22.23 -4.55
N HIS A 185 3.39 21.46 -3.69
CA HIS A 185 4.79 21.71 -3.34
C HIS A 185 5.71 21.51 -4.56
N ILE A 186 5.37 20.61 -5.48
CA ILE A 186 6.16 20.38 -6.70
C ILE A 186 6.01 21.54 -7.67
N LEU A 187 4.85 22.20 -7.75
CA LEU A 187 4.73 23.42 -8.56
C LEU A 187 5.66 24.52 -8.05
N ARG A 188 5.78 24.68 -6.73
CA ARG A 188 6.74 25.64 -6.14
C ARG A 188 8.19 25.25 -6.46
N LEU A 189 8.49 23.96 -6.51
CA LEU A 189 9.81 23.45 -6.91
C LEU A 189 10.05 23.71 -8.39
N ALA A 190 9.06 23.48 -9.26
CA ALA A 190 9.14 23.74 -10.71
C ALA A 190 9.46 25.20 -11.03
N ALA A 191 8.85 26.13 -10.32
CA ALA A 191 9.13 27.55 -10.48
C ALA A 191 10.59 27.94 -10.12
N ARG A 192 11.23 27.16 -9.24
CA ARG A 192 12.64 27.36 -8.83
C ARG A 192 13.64 26.66 -9.74
N LEU A 193 13.19 25.66 -10.49
CA LEU A 193 14.01 24.81 -11.36
C LEU A 193 13.48 24.85 -12.82
N PRO A 194 13.48 26.00 -13.49
CA PRO A 194 12.81 26.16 -14.79
C PRO A 194 13.42 25.28 -15.91
N ALA A 195 14.67 24.90 -15.78
CA ALA A 195 15.36 24.01 -16.73
C ALA A 195 15.10 22.53 -16.48
N THR A 196 14.49 22.16 -15.33
CA THR A 196 14.25 20.77 -14.92
C THR A 196 12.81 20.38 -15.14
N LYS A 197 12.56 19.32 -15.90
CA LYS A 197 11.23 18.75 -16.07
C LYS A 197 10.80 17.98 -14.84
N LEU A 198 9.59 18.23 -14.34
CA LEU A 198 8.98 17.55 -13.21
C LEU A 198 7.72 16.81 -13.69
N HIS A 199 7.70 15.51 -13.51
CA HIS A 199 6.69 14.61 -14.03
C HIS A 199 5.67 14.25 -12.96
N PHE A 200 4.38 14.28 -13.31
CA PHE A 200 3.27 13.94 -12.40
C PHE A 200 2.53 12.73 -12.96
N TYR A 201 2.58 11.62 -12.25
CA TYR A 201 1.82 10.41 -12.55
C TYR A 201 0.70 10.25 -11.53
N GLY A 202 -0.53 10.32 -12.02
CA GLY A 202 -1.74 10.23 -11.22
C GLY A 202 -2.77 11.28 -11.57
N SER A 203 -3.93 11.17 -10.95
CA SER A 203 -5.05 12.12 -11.07
C SER A 203 -5.63 12.42 -9.69
N GLY A 204 -6.50 13.42 -9.58
CA GLY A 204 -7.13 13.74 -8.32
C GLY A 204 -7.82 15.10 -8.30
N PRO A 205 -8.43 15.46 -7.15
CA PRO A 205 -9.23 16.66 -7.05
C PRO A 205 -8.46 17.97 -7.30
N MET A 206 -7.13 17.97 -7.17
CA MET A 206 -6.31 19.15 -7.42
C MET A 206 -5.83 19.27 -8.87
N GLU A 207 -6.09 18.30 -9.74
CA GLU A 207 -5.48 18.21 -11.09
C GLU A 207 -5.70 19.46 -11.93
N ASN A 208 -6.95 19.95 -12.03
CA ASN A 208 -7.26 21.13 -12.83
C ASN A 208 -6.56 22.40 -12.29
N ASN A 209 -6.56 22.56 -10.97
CA ASN A 209 -5.90 23.70 -10.33
C ASN A 209 -4.39 23.65 -10.55
N LEU A 210 -3.77 22.47 -10.40
CA LEU A 210 -2.35 22.28 -10.64
C LEU A 210 -1.95 22.58 -12.09
N LYS A 211 -2.73 22.12 -13.07
CA LYS A 211 -2.48 22.40 -14.48
C LYS A 211 -2.59 23.89 -14.82
N GLN A 212 -3.56 24.61 -14.23
CA GLN A 212 -3.72 26.06 -14.43
C GLN A 212 -2.57 26.88 -13.84
N GLN A 213 -2.00 26.44 -12.72
CA GLN A 213 -0.92 27.13 -12.03
C GLN A 213 0.48 26.63 -12.44
N SER A 214 0.56 25.59 -13.27
CA SER A 214 1.83 24.97 -13.64
C SER A 214 2.64 25.82 -14.59
N THR A 215 3.96 25.75 -14.43
CA THR A 215 4.96 26.25 -15.38
C THR A 215 5.18 25.24 -16.49
N GLY A 216 5.74 25.66 -17.64
CA GLY A 216 5.94 24.81 -18.81
C GLY A 216 6.83 23.58 -18.62
N ASN A 217 7.52 23.48 -17.49
CA ASN A 217 8.37 22.34 -17.11
C ASN A 217 7.64 21.29 -16.26
N CYS A 218 6.33 21.43 -16.01
CA CYS A 218 5.50 20.41 -15.38
C CYS A 218 4.80 19.54 -16.42
N ILE A 219 5.01 18.22 -16.35
CA ILE A 219 4.45 17.27 -17.30
C ILE A 219 3.46 16.35 -16.59
N PHE A 220 2.19 16.42 -16.96
CA PHE A 220 1.12 15.61 -16.36
C PHE A 220 0.78 14.42 -17.24
N HIS A 221 1.03 13.21 -16.73
CA HIS A 221 0.75 11.95 -17.44
C HIS A 221 -0.65 11.39 -17.15
N GLY A 222 -1.40 12.01 -16.22
CA GLY A 222 -2.70 11.50 -15.81
C GLY A 222 -2.63 10.21 -15.01
N ASN A 223 -3.79 9.58 -14.83
CA ASN A 223 -3.88 8.32 -14.11
C ASN A 223 -3.32 7.17 -14.96
N GLN A 224 -2.38 6.42 -14.39
CA GLN A 224 -1.81 5.23 -15.02
C GLN A 224 -2.51 3.99 -14.48
N SER A 225 -2.90 3.06 -15.37
CA SER A 225 -3.49 1.76 -14.96
C SER A 225 -2.47 0.88 -14.22
N THR A 226 -1.22 0.98 -14.60
CA THR A 226 -0.04 0.44 -13.92
C THR A 226 1.14 1.40 -14.09
N MET A 227 2.04 1.39 -13.14
CA MET A 227 3.29 2.14 -13.23
C MET A 227 4.45 1.30 -13.78
N ASP A 228 4.24 0.01 -14.07
CA ASP A 228 5.33 -0.93 -14.38
C ASP A 228 6.21 -0.50 -15.56
N ASP A 229 5.62 0.14 -16.58
CA ASP A 229 6.35 0.63 -17.76
C ASP A 229 6.84 2.09 -17.62
N ASN A 230 6.45 2.77 -16.55
CA ASN A 230 6.85 4.15 -16.32
C ASN A 230 8.02 4.28 -15.32
N TRP A 231 8.21 3.26 -14.46
CA TRP A 231 9.27 3.29 -13.45
C TRP A 231 10.68 3.39 -14.07
N GLU A 232 10.90 2.83 -15.25
CA GLU A 232 12.20 2.87 -15.95
C GLU A 232 12.60 4.28 -16.37
N ASN A 233 11.66 5.22 -16.48
CA ASN A 233 11.91 6.61 -16.82
C ASN A 233 12.22 7.48 -15.58
N ILE A 234 12.03 6.96 -14.37
CA ILE A 234 12.14 7.77 -13.15
C ILE A 234 13.49 7.57 -12.49
N ASP A 235 14.18 8.67 -12.23
CA ASP A 235 15.48 8.66 -11.57
C ASP A 235 15.38 8.97 -10.07
N LEU A 236 14.52 9.91 -9.68
CA LEU A 236 14.18 10.22 -8.30
C LEU A 236 12.68 10.35 -8.14
N LEU A 237 12.14 9.76 -7.08
CA LEU A 237 10.76 9.97 -6.66
C LEU A 237 10.69 11.11 -5.64
N ILE A 238 9.83 12.09 -5.87
CA ILE A 238 9.60 13.22 -4.96
C ILE A 238 8.26 13.03 -4.26
N MET A 239 8.28 12.96 -2.92
CA MET A 239 7.10 12.74 -2.09
C MET A 239 6.93 13.87 -1.07
N PRO A 240 6.36 15.02 -1.45
CA PRO A 240 6.16 16.17 -0.57
C PRO A 240 4.84 16.05 0.21
N SER A 241 4.48 14.84 0.61
CA SER A 241 3.22 14.54 1.27
C SER A 241 3.11 15.23 2.65
N ARG A 242 1.92 15.70 2.98
CA ARG A 242 1.59 16.24 4.30
C ARG A 242 1.29 15.13 5.31
N PHE A 243 0.76 14.00 4.80
CA PHE A 243 0.42 12.83 5.62
C PHE A 243 0.77 11.55 4.87
N GLU A 244 1.42 10.62 5.55
CA GLU A 244 1.69 9.26 5.06
C GLU A 244 1.57 8.25 6.20
N GLY A 245 1.09 7.06 5.86
CA GLY A 245 1.27 5.87 6.69
C GLY A 245 2.66 5.26 6.45
N LEU A 246 2.68 4.13 5.78
CA LEU A 246 3.87 3.50 5.22
C LEU A 246 3.63 3.35 3.70
N PRO A 247 4.09 4.30 2.85
CA PRO A 247 3.60 4.41 1.49
C PRO A 247 4.13 3.33 0.56
N MET A 248 3.22 2.62 -0.11
CA MET A 248 3.54 1.59 -1.10
C MET A 248 4.37 2.15 -2.25
N VAL A 249 4.06 3.36 -2.74
CA VAL A 249 4.74 3.98 -3.86
C VAL A 249 6.23 4.24 -3.60
N ALA A 250 6.60 4.58 -2.35
CA ALA A 250 8.01 4.70 -1.98
C ALA A 250 8.73 3.34 -2.03
N MET A 251 8.07 2.28 -1.54
CA MET A 251 8.62 0.92 -1.63
C MET A 251 8.76 0.46 -3.07
N GLU A 252 7.76 0.75 -3.93
CA GLU A 252 7.78 0.42 -5.35
C GLU A 252 8.95 1.09 -6.08
N ALA A 253 9.20 2.36 -5.80
CA ALA A 253 10.33 3.10 -6.34
C ALA A 253 11.67 2.53 -5.84
N MET A 254 11.83 2.44 -4.52
CA MET A 254 13.09 1.98 -3.91
C MET A 254 13.44 0.55 -4.29
N ALA A 255 12.45 -0.36 -4.39
CA ALA A 255 12.67 -1.72 -4.88
C ALA A 255 13.18 -1.77 -6.33
N ARG A 256 12.94 -0.72 -7.10
CA ARG A 256 13.43 -0.53 -8.50
C ARG A 256 14.69 0.34 -8.59
N GLN A 257 15.41 0.51 -7.48
CA GLN A 257 16.59 1.36 -7.42
C GLN A 257 16.31 2.84 -7.75
N ILE A 258 15.13 3.34 -7.36
CA ILE A 258 14.76 4.74 -7.49
C ILE A 258 14.74 5.35 -6.08
N PRO A 259 15.75 6.16 -5.71
CA PRO A 259 15.78 6.82 -4.41
C PRO A 259 14.61 7.80 -4.24
N VAL A 260 14.28 8.06 -2.99
CA VAL A 260 13.12 8.91 -2.62
C VAL A 260 13.60 10.15 -1.92
N VAL A 261 13.11 11.32 -2.36
CA VAL A 261 13.19 12.59 -1.64
C VAL A 261 11.81 12.88 -1.05
N ALA A 262 11.69 12.88 0.27
CA ALA A 262 10.40 12.99 0.92
C ALA A 262 10.39 13.95 2.11
N PHE A 263 9.21 14.48 2.43
CA PHE A 263 9.00 15.11 3.72
C PHE A 263 9.01 14.06 4.84
N LYS A 264 9.61 14.42 5.97
CA LYS A 264 9.67 13.57 7.17
C LYS A 264 8.32 13.56 7.88
N VAL A 265 7.37 12.77 7.36
CA VAL A 265 6.02 12.59 7.90
C VAL A 265 5.69 11.12 8.08
N GLY A 266 4.81 10.80 9.05
CA GLY A 266 4.38 9.43 9.31
C GLY A 266 5.54 8.45 9.49
N ALA A 267 5.44 7.30 8.83
CA ALA A 267 6.48 6.28 8.92
C ALA A 267 7.56 6.37 7.81
N MET A 268 7.71 7.52 7.14
CA MET A 268 8.72 7.70 6.08
C MET A 268 10.14 7.39 6.53
N SER A 269 10.48 7.67 7.80
CA SER A 269 11.81 7.38 8.37
C SER A 269 12.11 5.87 8.54
N LYS A 270 11.11 5.00 8.39
CA LYS A 270 11.35 3.56 8.28
C LYS A 270 11.85 3.15 6.89
N LEU A 271 11.45 3.86 5.83
CA LEU A 271 11.81 3.58 4.45
C LEU A 271 13.07 4.33 4.03
N VAL A 272 13.11 5.63 4.31
CA VAL A 272 14.18 6.51 3.86
C VAL A 272 15.13 6.80 5.01
N LEU A 273 16.36 6.30 4.89
CA LEU A 273 17.49 6.63 5.75
C LEU A 273 18.24 7.79 5.10
N HIS A 274 18.12 8.97 5.74
CA HIS A 274 18.60 10.24 5.19
C HIS A 274 20.07 10.16 4.74
N GLU A 275 20.36 10.61 3.52
CA GLU A 275 21.66 10.59 2.84
C GLU A 275 22.28 9.20 2.58
N TYR A 276 21.60 8.13 2.94
CA TYR A 276 22.07 6.77 2.68
C TYR A 276 21.35 6.11 1.51
N ASN A 277 20.00 6.08 1.55
CA ASN A 277 19.18 5.44 0.52
C ASN A 277 18.12 6.38 -0.09
N GLY A 278 18.21 7.66 0.24
CA GLY A 278 17.29 8.73 -0.14
C GLY A 278 17.40 9.89 0.84
N TRP A 279 16.48 10.84 0.77
CA TRP A 279 16.54 12.05 1.57
C TRP A 279 15.22 12.35 2.27
N LEU A 280 15.30 12.65 3.56
CA LEU A 280 14.19 13.16 4.36
C LEU A 280 14.43 14.62 4.68
N VAL A 281 13.47 15.46 4.38
CA VAL A 281 13.50 16.89 4.69
C VAL A 281 12.33 17.26 5.61
N PRO A 282 12.47 18.29 6.43
CA PRO A 282 11.34 18.81 7.22
C PRO A 282 10.16 19.20 6.32
N PRO A 283 8.90 19.02 6.76
CA PRO A 283 7.73 19.38 5.97
C PRO A 283 7.77 20.84 5.52
N GLY A 284 7.46 21.10 4.25
CA GLY A 284 7.41 22.43 3.67
C GLY A 284 8.75 23.01 3.20
N ARG A 285 9.89 22.41 3.52
CA ARG A 285 11.23 22.86 3.15
C ARG A 285 11.57 22.49 1.69
N ILE A 286 10.88 23.15 0.76
CA ILE A 286 11.09 22.97 -0.70
C ILE A 286 12.47 23.43 -1.13
N ASP A 287 13.06 24.41 -0.44
CA ASP A 287 14.44 24.82 -0.63
C ASP A 287 15.44 23.67 -0.45
N LEU A 288 15.27 22.82 0.54
CA LEU A 288 16.11 21.65 0.74
C LEU A 288 15.85 20.57 -0.33
N VAL A 289 14.61 20.40 -0.77
CA VAL A 289 14.30 19.50 -1.89
C VAL A 289 15.04 19.98 -3.15
N GLN A 290 14.99 21.29 -3.46
CA GLN A 290 15.71 21.88 -4.57
C GLN A 290 17.21 21.57 -4.50
N GLN A 291 17.85 21.83 -3.37
CA GLN A 291 19.31 21.57 -3.18
C GLN A 291 19.66 20.11 -3.40
N ILE A 292 18.79 19.19 -2.95
CA ILE A 292 19.00 17.74 -3.16
C ILE A 292 18.93 17.40 -4.66
N LEU A 293 17.95 17.93 -5.39
CA LEU A 293 17.83 17.68 -6.83
C LEU A 293 19.01 18.25 -7.61
N GLU A 294 19.44 19.47 -7.30
CA GLU A 294 20.61 20.10 -7.90
C GLU A 294 21.86 19.30 -7.62
N ARG A 295 22.08 18.86 -6.37
CA ARG A 295 23.19 17.97 -6.00
C ARG A 295 23.14 16.64 -6.75
N TRP A 296 21.95 16.01 -6.85
CA TRP A 296 21.79 14.75 -7.57
C TRP A 296 22.22 14.84 -9.04
N LEU A 297 21.93 15.97 -9.69
CA LEU A 297 22.33 16.21 -11.07
C LEU A 297 23.86 16.29 -11.24
N THR A 298 24.59 16.68 -10.20
CA THR A 298 26.07 16.80 -10.23
C THR A 298 26.81 15.54 -9.81
N LEU A 299 26.11 14.53 -9.24
CA LEU A 299 26.73 13.26 -8.86
C LEU A 299 27.15 12.45 -10.08
N ASP A 300 28.28 11.77 -9.99
CA ASP A 300 28.69 10.76 -10.96
C ASP A 300 27.83 9.47 -10.84
N ASP A 301 27.92 8.60 -11.84
CA ASP A 301 27.12 7.37 -11.88
C ASP A 301 27.42 6.44 -10.70
N LYS A 302 28.66 6.35 -10.26
CA LYS A 302 29.07 5.51 -9.13
C LYS A 302 28.42 5.99 -7.81
N GLN A 303 28.36 7.30 -7.60
CA GLN A 303 27.72 7.91 -6.44
C GLN A 303 26.20 7.68 -6.49
N LYS A 304 25.57 7.89 -7.64
CA LYS A 304 24.14 7.60 -7.86
C LYS A 304 23.82 6.13 -7.62
N ASP A 305 24.62 5.22 -8.16
CA ASP A 305 24.41 3.78 -8.02
C ASP A 305 24.57 3.31 -6.57
N SER A 306 25.45 3.91 -5.80
CA SER A 306 25.56 3.62 -4.36
C SER A 306 24.22 3.87 -3.63
N VAL A 307 23.58 5.02 -3.87
CA VAL A 307 22.29 5.36 -3.26
C VAL A 307 21.16 4.48 -3.80
N ARG A 308 21.14 4.21 -5.10
CA ARG A 308 20.16 3.36 -5.77
C ARG A 308 20.17 1.92 -5.24
N LEU A 309 21.38 1.34 -5.11
CA LEU A 309 21.57 0.00 -4.55
C LEU A 309 21.16 -0.06 -3.06
N ALA A 310 21.53 0.97 -2.29
CA ALA A 310 21.16 1.07 -0.89
C ALA A 310 19.62 1.16 -0.72
N ALA A 311 18.92 1.91 -1.60
CA ALA A 311 17.48 2.01 -1.61
C ALA A 311 16.82 0.63 -1.80
N ARG A 312 17.23 -0.10 -2.83
CA ARG A 312 16.71 -1.44 -3.10
C ARG A 312 17.04 -2.42 -1.97
N LYS A 313 18.29 -2.48 -1.55
CA LYS A 313 18.72 -3.39 -0.49
C LYS A 313 17.91 -3.21 0.79
N HIS A 314 17.63 -1.97 1.16
CA HIS A 314 16.83 -1.68 2.34
C HIS A 314 15.39 -2.25 2.24
N ILE A 315 14.77 -2.19 1.07
CA ILE A 315 13.44 -2.78 0.84
C ILE A 315 13.53 -4.31 0.82
N GLU A 316 14.52 -4.90 0.18
CA GLU A 316 14.74 -6.35 0.16
C GLU A 316 14.89 -6.92 1.57
N ASP A 317 15.70 -6.29 2.40
CA ASP A 317 16.05 -6.75 3.74
C ASP A 317 14.89 -6.56 4.76
N ASN A 318 14.03 -5.57 4.59
CA ASN A 318 13.06 -5.18 5.61
C ASN A 318 11.58 -5.25 5.18
N PHE A 319 11.29 -5.00 3.90
CA PHE A 319 9.92 -4.80 3.39
C PHE A 319 9.57 -5.72 2.22
N SER A 320 10.33 -6.78 1.99
CA SER A 320 10.02 -7.74 0.93
C SER A 320 8.90 -8.69 1.33
N ALA A 321 8.15 -9.18 0.35
CA ALA A 321 7.14 -10.22 0.56
C ALA A 321 7.75 -11.47 1.22
N GLY A 322 9.00 -11.84 0.86
CA GLY A 322 9.73 -12.93 1.49
C GLY A 322 9.95 -12.77 2.98
N LYS A 323 10.04 -11.53 3.46
CA LYS A 323 10.21 -11.20 4.89
C LYS A 323 8.88 -11.16 5.65
N ILE A 324 7.84 -10.59 5.07
CA ILE A 324 6.59 -10.27 5.77
C ILE A 324 5.55 -11.39 5.64
N ILE A 325 5.43 -12.05 4.50
CA ILE A 325 4.45 -13.14 4.30
C ILE A 325 4.60 -14.28 5.32
N PRO A 326 5.81 -14.76 5.66
CA PRO A 326 5.97 -15.77 6.70
C PRO A 326 5.39 -15.35 8.06
N GLN A 327 5.57 -14.09 8.45
CA GLN A 327 5.04 -13.54 9.71
C GLN A 327 3.51 -13.51 9.72
N ILE A 328 2.88 -13.11 8.58
CA ILE A 328 1.42 -13.13 8.43
C ILE A 328 0.91 -14.57 8.50
N ARG A 329 1.56 -15.50 7.81
CA ARG A 329 1.22 -16.93 7.84
C ARG A 329 1.31 -17.50 9.24
N GLN A 330 2.33 -17.17 10.01
CA GLN A 330 2.47 -17.62 11.39
C GLN A 330 1.26 -17.18 12.24
N VAL A 331 0.78 -15.95 12.08
CA VAL A 331 -0.44 -15.49 12.76
C VAL A 331 -1.66 -16.27 12.30
N TYR A 332 -1.81 -16.50 11.01
CA TYR A 332 -2.92 -17.28 10.46
C TYR A 332 -2.93 -18.70 11.03
N SER A 333 -1.79 -19.37 11.01
CA SER A 333 -1.63 -20.74 11.55
C SER A 333 -1.94 -20.79 13.04
N GLY A 334 -1.46 -19.83 13.82
CA GLY A 334 -1.75 -19.74 15.25
C GLY A 334 -3.25 -19.58 15.56
N LEU A 335 -3.98 -18.81 14.75
CA LEU A 335 -5.42 -18.65 14.89
C LEU A 335 -6.20 -19.91 14.48
N LEU A 336 -5.74 -20.60 13.43
CA LEU A 336 -6.33 -21.86 12.97
C LEU A 336 -6.14 -22.97 13.98
N LEU A 337 -4.94 -23.10 14.56
CA LEU A 337 -4.64 -24.07 15.63
C LEU A 337 -5.50 -23.84 16.87
N LYS A 338 -5.71 -22.57 17.27
CA LYS A 338 -6.60 -22.24 18.40
C LYS A 338 -8.04 -22.67 18.13
N LYS A 339 -8.49 -22.55 16.90
CA LYS A 339 -9.85 -22.93 16.50
C LYS A 339 -10.03 -24.44 16.28
N TYR A 340 -8.99 -25.10 15.79
CA TYR A 340 -9.00 -26.54 15.43
C TYR A 340 -7.81 -27.26 16.08
N PRO A 341 -7.78 -27.42 17.42
CA PRO A 341 -6.61 -27.89 18.16
C PRO A 341 -6.20 -29.33 17.82
N ASN A 342 -7.11 -30.15 17.27
CA ASN A 342 -6.87 -31.56 16.94
C ASN A 342 -6.55 -31.76 15.44
N CYS A 343 -6.16 -30.74 14.71
CA CYS A 343 -5.88 -30.85 13.28
C CYS A 343 -4.37 -30.78 13.03
N ASP A 344 -3.72 -31.95 12.91
CA ASP A 344 -2.27 -32.09 12.67
C ASP A 344 -1.78 -31.32 11.43
N ALA A 345 -2.66 -31.10 10.49
CA ALA A 345 -2.36 -30.37 9.25
C ALA A 345 -1.99 -28.89 9.44
N TYR A 346 -2.29 -28.29 10.59
CA TYR A 346 -1.88 -26.92 10.92
C TYR A 346 -0.54 -26.86 11.67
N CYS A 347 -0.04 -27.99 12.18
CA CYS A 347 1.24 -28.07 12.88
C CYS A 347 2.45 -27.98 11.92
N GLU A 348 2.31 -28.35 10.65
CA GLU A 348 3.38 -28.29 9.65
C GLU A 348 3.64 -26.87 9.08
N LEU A 349 2.99 -25.84 9.62
CA LEU A 349 3.10 -24.45 9.16
C LEU A 349 4.00 -23.57 10.05
N GLN A 350 4.70 -24.18 11.02
CA GLN A 350 5.68 -23.50 11.91
C GLN A 350 7.06 -23.34 11.25
#